data_d34a6548e1bb33f191151c051567ad3b
#
_entry.id   d34a6548e1bb33f191151c051567ad3b
#
_cell.length_a   1.000
_cell.length_b   1.000
_cell.length_c   1.000
_cell.angle_alpha   90.00
_cell.angle_beta   90.00
_cell.angle_gamma   90.00
#
_symmetry.space_group_name_H-M   'P 1'
#
loop_
_entity.id
_entity.type
_entity.pdbx_description
1 polymer ?
#
loop_
_entity_poly.entity_id
_entity_poly.type
_entity_poly.pdbx_seq_one_letter_code
_entity_poly.pdbx_strand_id
1 'polypeptide(L)'
;MRRQSPAWRRPFNPEVSLILLNLGCGGTKLPGYINVDNCELEKPDVLADLGERWPFPDNYADGAKCSHILEHLPGQVFFHFMQELHRVCKPGARVELALPWPTHDIFRNDPSHYRPVMPGTMILFSNRYVKLMAEKGICLTNFAARYNVDFDLDPKVRYKFDESADVDNVDVNSPEFQFKVRHLNNFVMEWQGTMTVVK
;
A
#
# COMPACT_ATOMS: atom_id res chain seq x y z
N MET A 1 14.25 36.13 5.66
CA MET A 1 13.09 35.38 5.14
C MET A 1 12.63 34.38 6.19
N ARG A 2 11.48 34.61 6.82
CA ARG A 2 10.91 33.64 7.77
C ARG A 2 10.38 32.46 6.93
N ARG A 3 10.93 31.26 7.12
CA ARG A 3 10.34 30.03 6.56
C ARG A 3 8.97 29.87 7.21
N GLN A 4 7.91 30.07 6.41
CA GLN A 4 6.57 29.73 6.86
C GLN A 4 6.54 28.23 7.15
N SER A 5 6.14 27.86 8.35
CA SER A 5 5.91 26.45 8.70
C SER A 5 4.80 25.91 7.79
N PRO A 6 4.96 24.71 7.21
CA PRO A 6 3.92 24.13 6.36
C PRO A 6 2.58 24.07 7.12
N ALA A 7 1.50 24.46 6.44
CA ALA A 7 0.15 24.57 7.02
C ALA A 7 -0.40 23.25 7.65
N TRP A 8 0.22 22.10 7.34
CA TRP A 8 -0.19 20.76 7.83
C TRP A 8 0.40 20.38 9.20
N ARG A 9 1.26 21.22 9.82
CA ARG A 9 1.74 20.94 11.18
C ARG A 9 0.56 20.96 12.13
N ARG A 10 0.09 19.78 12.56
CA ARG A 10 -0.82 19.68 13.69
C ARG A 10 -0.14 20.34 14.90
N PRO A 11 -0.87 21.17 15.70
CA PRO A 11 -0.35 21.58 16.99
C PRO A 11 -0.05 20.32 17.80
N PHE A 12 1.14 20.26 18.38
CA PHE A 12 1.56 19.17 19.26
C PHE A 12 0.57 19.08 20.43
N ASN A 13 -0.26 18.04 20.42
CA ASN A 13 -1.07 17.69 21.56
C ASN A 13 -0.34 16.54 22.29
N PRO A 14 0.07 16.72 23.56
CA PRO A 14 0.79 15.69 24.30
C PRO A 14 -0.03 14.44 24.63
N GLU A 15 -1.33 14.42 24.41
CA GLU A 15 -2.15 13.21 24.43
C GLU A 15 -2.03 12.48 23.06
N VAL A 16 -0.90 11.88 22.86
CA VAL A 16 -0.39 11.12 21.74
C VAL A 16 -1.46 10.49 20.84
N SER A 17 -1.94 11.22 19.88
CA SER A 17 -2.56 10.59 18.73
C SER A 17 -1.45 10.15 17.76
N LEU A 18 -1.44 8.87 17.39
CA LEU A 18 -0.59 8.34 16.32
C LEU A 18 -0.69 9.22 15.07
N ILE A 19 0.42 9.46 14.41
CA ILE A 19 0.44 10.14 13.10
C ILE A 19 0.21 9.10 12.03
N LEU A 20 -0.98 9.11 11.45
CA LEU A 20 -1.40 8.17 10.42
C LEU A 20 -1.61 8.92 9.10
N LEU A 21 -1.12 8.38 7.99
CA LEU A 21 -1.27 8.94 6.66
C LEU A 21 -2.27 8.13 5.84
N ASN A 22 -3.22 8.79 5.18
CA ASN A 22 -4.08 8.20 4.16
C ASN A 22 -3.58 8.70 2.79
N LEU A 23 -2.82 7.87 2.10
CA LEU A 23 -2.10 8.22 0.88
C LEU A 23 -2.95 7.90 -0.36
N GLY A 24 -3.17 8.90 -1.22
CA GLY A 24 -4.10 8.81 -2.34
C GLY A 24 -5.54 8.72 -1.83
N CYS A 25 -5.94 9.66 -0.98
CA CYS A 25 -7.23 9.57 -0.28
C CYS A 25 -8.44 9.72 -1.22
N GLY A 26 -8.30 10.37 -2.37
CA GLY A 26 -9.42 10.70 -3.23
C GLY A 26 -10.56 11.32 -2.42
N GLY A 27 -11.79 10.96 -2.74
CA GLY A 27 -12.97 11.35 -1.98
C GLY A 27 -13.12 10.67 -0.62
N THR A 28 -12.29 9.69 -0.27
CA THR A 28 -12.42 8.89 0.96
C THR A 28 -11.48 9.39 2.05
N LYS A 29 -11.91 10.41 2.79
CA LYS A 29 -11.15 10.92 3.93
C LYS A 29 -11.38 10.09 5.17
N LEU A 30 -10.29 9.77 5.86
CA LEU A 30 -10.33 9.00 7.10
C LEU A 30 -10.17 9.93 8.31
N PRO A 31 -11.14 9.92 9.25
CA PRO A 31 -10.99 10.64 10.52
C PRO A 31 -9.74 10.15 11.28
N GLY A 32 -8.97 11.09 11.82
CA GLY A 32 -7.75 10.77 12.56
C GLY A 32 -6.50 10.58 11.70
N TYR A 33 -6.63 10.49 10.38
CA TYR A 33 -5.52 10.44 9.42
C TYR A 33 -5.21 11.84 8.88
N ILE A 34 -3.99 12.04 8.40
CA ILE A 34 -3.64 13.11 7.47
C ILE A 34 -3.93 12.58 6.08
N ASN A 35 -4.96 13.13 5.44
CA ASN A 35 -5.41 12.72 4.11
C ASN A 35 -4.59 13.44 3.04
N VAL A 36 -3.91 12.70 2.19
CA VAL A 36 -2.97 13.21 1.17
C VAL A 36 -3.45 12.82 -0.21
N ASP A 37 -3.52 13.78 -1.12
CA ASP A 37 -3.88 13.57 -2.52
C ASP A 37 -3.30 14.70 -3.39
N ASN A 38 -3.21 14.48 -4.70
CA ASN A 38 -2.82 15.50 -5.67
C ASN A 38 -4.01 16.22 -6.32
N CYS A 39 -5.23 15.78 -6.05
CA CYS A 39 -6.45 16.39 -6.57
C CYS A 39 -7.00 17.40 -5.58
N GLU A 40 -6.90 18.69 -5.92
CA GLU A 40 -7.41 19.79 -5.08
C GLU A 40 -8.94 19.73 -4.89
N LEU A 41 -9.67 19.19 -5.86
CA LEU A 41 -11.14 19.05 -5.81
C LEU A 41 -11.57 18.13 -4.67
N GLU A 42 -10.75 17.17 -4.32
CA GLU A 42 -10.99 16.25 -3.20
C GLU A 42 -10.71 16.90 -1.83
N LYS A 43 -10.14 18.11 -1.81
CA LYS A 43 -9.83 18.89 -0.60
C LYS A 43 -9.04 18.07 0.44
N PRO A 44 -7.90 17.46 0.08
CA PRO A 44 -7.09 16.70 1.02
C PRO A 44 -6.56 17.61 2.14
N ASP A 45 -6.13 17.02 3.27
CA ASP A 45 -5.45 17.77 4.33
C ASP A 45 -4.07 18.26 3.87
N VAL A 46 -3.43 17.50 2.97
CA VAL A 46 -2.17 17.84 2.33
C VAL A 46 -2.29 17.59 0.84
N LEU A 47 -2.20 18.65 0.05
CA LEU A 47 -2.13 18.58 -1.41
C LEU A 47 -0.69 18.24 -1.79
N ALA A 48 -0.45 17.04 -2.29
CA ALA A 48 0.88 16.58 -2.69
C ALA A 48 0.82 15.53 -3.80
N ASP A 49 1.74 15.62 -4.76
CA ASP A 49 1.98 14.56 -5.73
C ASP A 49 2.82 13.46 -5.06
N LEU A 50 2.25 12.27 -4.95
CA LEU A 50 2.92 11.12 -4.35
C LEU A 50 3.98 10.49 -5.29
N GLY A 51 4.07 10.95 -6.52
CA GLY A 51 5.18 10.66 -7.45
C GLY A 51 6.43 11.49 -7.21
N GLU A 52 6.34 12.54 -6.41
CA GLU A 52 7.43 13.46 -6.07
C GLU A 52 7.87 13.27 -4.61
N ARG A 53 8.86 14.06 -4.16
CA ARG A 53 9.27 14.04 -2.75
C ARG A 53 8.14 14.54 -1.85
N TRP A 54 7.74 13.69 -0.89
CA TRP A 54 6.63 14.04 0.02
C TRP A 54 7.04 15.12 1.03
N PRO A 55 6.10 16.03 1.38
CA PRO A 55 6.40 17.15 2.27
C PRO A 55 6.58 16.76 3.74
N PHE A 56 6.75 15.48 4.03
CA PHE A 56 6.95 14.96 5.39
C PHE A 56 8.43 14.69 5.67
N PRO A 57 8.90 14.91 6.92
CA PRO A 57 10.26 14.53 7.32
C PRO A 57 10.43 13.01 7.40
N ASP A 58 11.69 12.57 7.49
CA ASP A 58 12.03 11.17 7.72
C ASP A 58 11.47 10.70 9.06
N ASN A 59 11.02 9.44 9.15
CA ASN A 59 10.48 8.84 10.37
C ASN A 59 9.37 9.67 11.04
N TYR A 60 8.48 10.21 10.25
CA TYR A 60 7.38 11.07 10.70
C TYR A 60 6.13 10.27 11.11
N ALA A 61 5.70 9.34 10.25
CA ALA A 61 4.43 8.65 10.41
C ALA A 61 4.55 7.36 11.24
N ASP A 62 3.59 7.14 12.13
CA ASP A 62 3.44 5.91 12.90
C ASP A 62 2.75 4.80 12.10
N GLY A 63 2.09 5.15 11.00
CA GLY A 63 1.47 4.22 10.07
C GLY A 63 0.92 4.92 8.84
N ALA A 64 0.57 4.13 7.83
CA ALA A 64 -0.03 4.63 6.61
C ALA A 64 -1.11 3.67 6.09
N LYS A 65 -2.02 4.20 5.28
CA LYS A 65 -2.97 3.45 4.49
C LYS A 65 -2.82 3.81 3.02
N CYS A 66 -2.74 2.79 2.18
CA CYS A 66 -2.69 2.89 0.73
C CYS A 66 -3.84 2.06 0.17
N SER A 67 -4.92 2.72 -0.24
CA SER A 67 -6.10 2.06 -0.77
C SER A 67 -6.32 2.51 -2.21
N HIS A 68 -6.22 1.59 -3.16
CA HIS A 68 -6.40 1.86 -4.58
C HIS A 68 -5.54 3.04 -5.08
N ILE A 69 -4.24 2.99 -4.80
CA ILE A 69 -3.26 3.99 -5.27
C ILE A 69 -2.09 3.35 -6.03
N LEU A 70 -1.59 2.20 -5.57
CA LEU A 70 -0.35 1.63 -6.11
C LEU A 70 -0.49 1.15 -7.55
N GLU A 71 -1.67 0.70 -7.96
CA GLU A 71 -2.02 0.31 -9.32
C GLU A 71 -1.98 1.47 -10.32
N HIS A 72 -2.20 2.70 -9.83
CA HIS A 72 -2.16 3.91 -10.65
C HIS A 72 -0.75 4.49 -10.84
N LEU A 73 0.26 3.97 -10.14
CA LEU A 73 1.61 4.52 -10.20
C LEU A 73 2.40 3.93 -11.38
N PRO A 74 2.80 4.72 -12.38
CA PRO A 74 3.53 4.21 -13.53
C PRO A 74 5.01 3.93 -13.21
N GLY A 75 5.62 2.98 -13.89
CA GLY A 75 7.05 2.76 -14.00
C GLY A 75 7.86 3.02 -12.72
N GLN A 76 8.75 3.98 -12.82
CA GLN A 76 9.65 4.35 -11.72
C GLN A 76 8.95 5.11 -10.58
N VAL A 77 7.80 5.71 -10.83
CA VAL A 77 7.00 6.40 -9.81
C VAL A 77 6.56 5.42 -8.70
N PHE A 78 6.20 4.19 -9.06
CA PHE A 78 5.89 3.15 -8.09
C PHE A 78 7.06 2.87 -7.13
N PHE A 79 8.28 2.76 -7.65
CA PHE A 79 9.46 2.52 -6.80
C PHE A 79 9.84 3.74 -5.97
N HIS A 80 9.70 4.94 -6.52
CA HIS A 80 9.88 6.18 -5.77
C HIS A 80 8.87 6.30 -4.62
N PHE A 81 7.61 5.97 -4.85
CA PHE A 81 6.58 5.91 -3.82
C PHE A 81 7.00 4.96 -2.67
N MET A 82 7.51 3.76 -3.00
CA MET A 82 7.98 2.81 -1.99
C MET A 82 9.17 3.35 -1.19
N GLN A 83 10.06 4.11 -1.82
CA GLN A 83 11.17 4.79 -1.14
C GLN A 83 10.68 5.89 -0.20
N GLU A 84 9.76 6.74 -0.65
CA GLU A 84 9.17 7.79 0.19
C GLU A 84 8.34 7.22 1.34
N LEU A 85 7.56 6.16 1.09
CA LEU A 85 6.83 5.44 2.12
C LEU A 85 7.77 4.91 3.20
N HIS A 86 8.87 4.27 2.79
CA HIS A 86 9.90 3.79 3.73
C HIS A 86 10.57 4.94 4.46
N ARG A 87 10.91 6.04 3.78
CA ARG A 87 11.56 7.21 4.39
C ARG A 87 10.68 7.86 5.45
N VAL A 88 9.42 8.09 5.11
CA VAL A 88 8.48 8.88 5.93
C VAL A 88 7.94 8.08 7.11
N CYS A 89 7.71 6.79 6.96
CA CYS A 89 7.23 5.94 8.04
C CYS A 89 8.36 5.61 9.02
N LYS A 90 8.03 5.53 10.31
CA LYS A 90 8.95 5.11 11.38
C LYS A 90 9.33 3.64 11.26
N PRO A 91 10.45 3.20 11.85
CA PRO A 91 10.71 1.76 12.05
C PRO A 91 9.54 1.12 12.79
N GLY A 92 9.05 -0.01 12.32
CA GLY A 92 7.90 -0.72 12.89
C GLY A 92 6.54 -0.14 12.52
N ALA A 93 6.47 0.94 11.75
CA ALA A 93 5.21 1.51 11.28
C ALA A 93 4.44 0.49 10.44
N ARG A 94 3.12 0.43 10.63
CA ARG A 94 2.25 -0.46 9.86
C ARG A 94 1.66 0.27 8.67
N VAL A 95 1.75 -0.35 7.51
CA VAL A 95 1.18 0.15 6.26
C VAL A 95 0.06 -0.79 5.84
N GLU A 96 -1.16 -0.29 5.88
CA GLU A 96 -2.34 -1.02 5.41
C GLU A 96 -2.49 -0.86 3.90
N LEU A 97 -2.71 -1.98 3.22
CA LEU A 97 -2.89 -2.05 1.77
C LEU A 97 -4.28 -2.58 1.43
N ALA A 98 -4.93 -1.97 0.45
CA ALA A 98 -6.13 -2.48 -0.19
C ALA A 98 -5.99 -2.26 -1.70
N LEU A 99 -5.99 -3.33 -2.48
CA LEU A 99 -5.63 -3.29 -3.90
C LEU A 99 -6.54 -4.19 -4.72
N PRO A 100 -6.97 -3.75 -5.92
CA PRO A 100 -7.89 -4.50 -6.74
C PRO A 100 -7.27 -5.79 -7.25
N TRP A 101 -8.10 -6.82 -7.38
CA TRP A 101 -7.68 -8.10 -7.94
C TRP A 101 -7.62 -8.05 -9.48
N PRO A 102 -6.55 -8.54 -10.11
CA PRO A 102 -6.30 -8.30 -11.54
C PRO A 102 -7.31 -8.94 -12.49
N THR A 103 -8.03 -9.98 -12.07
CA THR A 103 -9.08 -10.62 -12.89
C THR A 103 -10.47 -10.09 -12.62
N HIS A 104 -10.60 -9.08 -11.76
CA HIS A 104 -11.86 -8.40 -11.49
C HIS A 104 -12.04 -7.18 -12.40
N ASP A 105 -13.28 -6.87 -12.74
CA ASP A 105 -13.62 -5.74 -13.60
C ASP A 105 -13.25 -4.40 -13.00
N ILE A 106 -13.24 -4.27 -11.68
CA ILE A 106 -12.76 -3.07 -10.99
C ILE A 106 -11.29 -2.73 -11.35
N PHE A 107 -10.46 -3.75 -11.61
CA PHE A 107 -9.09 -3.52 -12.10
C PHE A 107 -9.07 -3.25 -13.60
N ARG A 108 -9.79 -4.05 -14.38
CA ARG A 108 -9.68 -4.06 -15.85
C ARG A 108 -10.38 -2.90 -16.55
N ASN A 109 -11.45 -2.36 -15.92
CA ASN A 109 -12.25 -1.30 -16.52
C ASN A 109 -11.66 0.09 -16.30
N ASP A 110 -10.69 0.25 -15.41
CA ASP A 110 -10.03 1.54 -15.18
C ASP A 110 -8.77 1.65 -16.06
N PRO A 111 -8.77 2.54 -17.09
CA PRO A 111 -7.63 2.71 -17.99
C PRO A 111 -6.41 3.35 -17.33
N SER A 112 -6.55 3.88 -16.12
CA SER A 112 -5.44 4.46 -15.35
C SER A 112 -4.68 3.43 -14.50
N HIS A 113 -5.09 2.16 -14.49
CA HIS A 113 -4.37 1.07 -13.85
C HIS A 113 -3.18 0.61 -14.71
N TYR A 114 -1.97 0.91 -14.28
CA TYR A 114 -0.75 0.55 -15.00
C TYR A 114 -0.32 -0.90 -14.80
N ARG A 115 -0.58 -1.47 -13.62
CA ARG A 115 -0.15 -2.83 -13.29
C ARG A 115 -0.95 -3.45 -12.16
N PRO A 116 -1.13 -4.76 -12.16
CA PRO A 116 -1.60 -5.45 -10.96
C PRO A 116 -0.51 -5.42 -9.88
N VAL A 117 -0.90 -5.08 -8.66
CA VAL A 117 -0.04 -5.16 -7.48
C VAL A 117 -0.61 -6.24 -6.57
N MET A 118 0.12 -7.34 -6.46
CA MET A 118 -0.29 -8.55 -5.76
C MET A 118 0.47 -8.72 -4.45
N PRO A 119 0.02 -9.54 -3.49
CA PRO A 119 0.83 -9.89 -2.32
C PRO A 119 2.23 -10.38 -2.70
N GLY A 120 2.35 -11.19 -3.77
CA GLY A 120 3.61 -11.63 -4.33
C GLY A 120 4.53 -10.50 -4.84
N THR A 121 3.97 -9.36 -5.25
CA THR A 121 4.75 -8.18 -5.60
C THR A 121 5.36 -7.54 -4.36
N MET A 122 4.59 -7.45 -3.27
CA MET A 122 5.01 -6.76 -2.04
C MET A 122 6.12 -7.51 -1.30
N ILE A 123 6.13 -8.85 -1.34
CA ILE A 123 7.19 -9.65 -0.71
C ILE A 123 8.57 -9.46 -1.34
N LEU A 124 8.65 -8.97 -2.59
CA LEU A 124 9.93 -8.64 -3.25
C LEU A 124 10.63 -7.41 -2.63
N PHE A 125 9.92 -6.65 -1.79
CA PHE A 125 10.45 -5.55 -1.00
C PHE A 125 10.89 -5.97 0.41
N SER A 126 10.94 -7.28 0.72
CA SER A 126 11.44 -7.83 1.98
C SER A 126 12.80 -8.52 1.78
N ASN A 127 13.85 -7.95 2.37
CA ASN A 127 15.17 -8.59 2.39
C ASN A 127 15.12 -9.96 3.07
N ARG A 128 14.36 -10.06 4.17
CA ARG A 128 14.18 -11.30 4.91
C ARG A 128 13.56 -12.40 4.03
N TYR A 129 12.49 -12.07 3.31
CA TYR A 129 11.79 -13.04 2.46
C TYR A 129 12.65 -13.47 1.27
N VAL A 130 13.29 -12.51 0.58
CA VAL A 130 14.17 -12.80 -0.56
C VAL A 130 15.32 -13.72 -0.15
N LYS A 131 15.94 -13.46 1.02
CA LYS A 131 17.00 -14.32 1.57
C LYS A 131 16.48 -15.74 1.87
N LEU A 132 15.31 -15.85 2.51
CA LEU A 132 14.69 -17.15 2.79
C LEU A 132 14.43 -17.97 1.53
N MET A 133 13.99 -17.32 0.44
CA MET A 133 13.78 -18.00 -0.85
C MET A 133 15.09 -18.42 -1.51
N ALA A 134 16.13 -17.60 -1.43
CA ALA A 134 17.46 -17.95 -1.93
C ALA A 134 18.05 -19.19 -1.22
N GLU A 135 17.86 -19.30 0.08
CA GLU A 135 18.26 -20.50 0.87
C GLU A 135 17.53 -21.78 0.39
N LYS A 136 16.36 -21.64 -0.21
CA LYS A 136 15.59 -22.74 -0.83
C LYS A 136 15.92 -22.95 -2.31
N GLY A 137 16.92 -22.27 -2.85
CA GLY A 137 17.31 -22.32 -4.25
C GLY A 137 16.39 -21.54 -5.19
N ILE A 138 15.52 -20.68 -4.68
CA ILE A 138 14.59 -19.86 -5.47
C ILE A 138 15.17 -18.45 -5.61
N CYS A 139 15.50 -18.07 -6.85
CA CYS A 139 16.00 -16.72 -7.14
C CYS A 139 14.83 -15.75 -7.36
N LEU A 140 14.74 -14.72 -6.52
CA LEU A 140 13.77 -13.64 -6.65
C LEU A 140 14.47 -12.32 -6.93
N THR A 141 13.74 -11.40 -7.59
CA THR A 141 14.19 -10.00 -7.71
C THR A 141 14.18 -9.35 -6.33
N ASN A 142 15.32 -8.82 -5.88
CA ASN A 142 15.42 -8.11 -4.61
C ASN A 142 15.21 -6.61 -4.81
N PHE A 143 13.96 -6.16 -4.78
CA PHE A 143 13.65 -4.73 -4.84
C PHE A 143 14.01 -4.01 -3.53
N ALA A 144 13.99 -4.71 -2.39
CA ALA A 144 14.40 -4.13 -1.13
C ALA A 144 15.85 -3.61 -1.20
N ALA A 145 16.78 -4.45 -1.60
CA ALA A 145 18.18 -4.07 -1.77
C ALA A 145 18.37 -3.04 -2.90
N ARG A 146 17.66 -3.21 -4.02
CA ARG A 146 17.82 -2.34 -5.20
C ARG A 146 17.40 -0.89 -4.94
N TYR A 147 16.35 -0.70 -4.15
CA TYR A 147 15.77 0.63 -3.88
C TYR A 147 16.05 1.14 -2.46
N ASN A 148 16.87 0.39 -1.70
CA ASN A 148 17.24 0.72 -0.31
C ASN A 148 16.01 0.93 0.59
N VAL A 149 15.11 -0.03 0.55
CA VAL A 149 13.90 -0.10 1.38
C VAL A 149 13.75 -1.50 1.97
N ASP A 150 13.03 -1.67 3.07
CA ASP A 150 12.72 -2.99 3.60
C ASP A 150 11.34 -3.01 4.25
N PHE A 151 10.51 -3.98 3.84
CA PHE A 151 9.15 -4.14 4.33
C PHE A 151 8.86 -5.62 4.54
N ASP A 152 8.33 -5.97 5.69
CA ASP A 152 7.81 -7.32 5.92
C ASP A 152 6.29 -7.35 5.72
N LEU A 153 5.82 -8.10 4.74
CA LEU A 153 4.40 -8.35 4.55
C LEU A 153 3.91 -9.36 5.60
N ASP A 154 2.82 -9.01 6.30
CA ASP A 154 2.11 -9.95 7.17
C ASP A 154 1.57 -11.11 6.29
N PRO A 155 1.82 -12.37 6.67
CA PRO A 155 1.32 -13.51 5.90
C PRO A 155 -0.22 -13.61 5.88
N LYS A 156 -0.91 -12.92 6.79
CA LYS A 156 -2.36 -12.88 6.85
C LYS A 156 -2.92 -11.87 5.85
N VAL A 157 -3.04 -12.29 4.61
CA VAL A 157 -3.75 -11.54 3.56
C VAL A 157 -5.23 -11.86 3.62
N ARG A 158 -6.08 -10.84 3.50
CA ARG A 158 -7.53 -10.97 3.41
C ARG A 158 -7.99 -10.71 1.98
N TYR A 159 -9.08 -11.34 1.59
CA TYR A 159 -9.72 -11.14 0.29
C TYR A 159 -11.12 -10.61 0.49
N LYS A 160 -11.49 -9.63 -0.32
CA LYS A 160 -12.86 -9.16 -0.48
C LYS A 160 -13.39 -9.78 -1.77
N PHE A 161 -14.52 -10.42 -1.69
CA PHE A 161 -15.14 -11.10 -2.82
C PHE A 161 -16.15 -10.21 -3.51
N ASP A 162 -16.42 -10.49 -4.78
CA ASP A 162 -17.53 -9.88 -5.50
C ASP A 162 -18.85 -10.27 -4.85
N GLU A 163 -19.84 -9.38 -4.90
CA GLU A 163 -21.17 -9.62 -4.30
C GLU A 163 -21.91 -10.81 -4.96
N SER A 164 -21.57 -11.14 -6.20
CA SER A 164 -22.10 -12.29 -6.93
C SER A 164 -21.38 -13.60 -6.61
N ALA A 165 -20.27 -13.56 -5.88
CA ALA A 165 -19.50 -14.74 -5.53
C ALA A 165 -20.18 -15.48 -4.37
N ASP A 166 -20.49 -16.74 -4.57
CA ASP A 166 -20.91 -17.64 -3.48
C ASP A 166 -19.71 -18.02 -2.63
N VAL A 167 -19.59 -17.37 -1.48
CA VAL A 167 -18.45 -17.51 -0.57
C VAL A 167 -18.83 -17.94 0.85
N ASP A 168 -20.03 -18.42 1.04
CA ASP A 168 -20.47 -18.93 2.32
C ASP A 168 -19.60 -20.12 2.74
N ASN A 169 -18.88 -19.97 3.87
CA ASN A 169 -17.96 -20.96 4.45
C ASN A 169 -16.71 -21.31 3.62
N VAL A 170 -16.12 -20.34 2.92
CA VAL A 170 -14.92 -20.58 2.09
C VAL A 170 -13.67 -20.77 2.96
N ASP A 171 -13.06 -21.94 2.90
CA ASP A 171 -11.68 -22.15 3.37
C ASP A 171 -10.69 -21.59 2.33
N VAL A 172 -10.05 -20.47 2.65
CA VAL A 172 -9.08 -19.81 1.78
C VAL A 172 -7.84 -20.68 1.44
N ASN A 173 -7.59 -21.72 2.21
CA ASN A 173 -6.50 -22.67 1.97
C ASN A 173 -6.94 -23.88 1.14
N SER A 174 -8.23 -24.03 0.85
CA SER A 174 -8.72 -25.18 0.10
C SER A 174 -8.24 -25.15 -1.35
N PRO A 175 -7.98 -26.33 -1.98
CA PRO A 175 -7.67 -26.41 -3.41
C PRO A 175 -8.76 -25.79 -4.31
N GLU A 176 -10.02 -25.93 -3.90
CA GLU A 176 -11.15 -25.34 -4.63
C GLU A 176 -11.11 -23.81 -4.62
N PHE A 177 -10.86 -23.19 -3.44
CA PHE A 177 -10.70 -21.75 -3.35
C PHE A 177 -9.52 -21.27 -4.22
N GLN A 178 -8.37 -21.93 -4.12
CA GLN A 178 -7.19 -21.59 -4.91
C GLN A 178 -7.45 -21.75 -6.42
N PHE A 179 -8.25 -22.72 -6.82
CA PHE A 179 -8.70 -22.85 -8.20
C PHE A 179 -9.60 -21.67 -8.62
N LYS A 180 -10.62 -21.33 -7.82
CA LYS A 180 -11.53 -20.22 -8.09
C LYS A 180 -10.78 -18.89 -8.22
N VAL A 181 -9.85 -18.60 -7.30
CA VAL A 181 -9.02 -17.38 -7.32
C VAL A 181 -8.19 -17.28 -8.61
N ARG A 182 -7.67 -18.42 -9.12
CA ARG A 182 -6.80 -18.44 -10.29
C ARG A 182 -7.53 -18.43 -11.63
N HIS A 183 -8.72 -18.99 -11.67
CA HIS A 183 -9.39 -19.32 -12.92
C HIS A 183 -10.72 -18.60 -13.14
N LEU A 184 -11.35 -18.08 -12.10
CA LEU A 184 -12.60 -17.34 -12.25
C LEU A 184 -12.36 -15.83 -12.29
N ASN A 185 -12.98 -15.19 -13.28
CA ASN A 185 -13.07 -13.74 -13.33
C ASN A 185 -14.10 -13.25 -12.31
N ASN A 186 -13.91 -12.04 -11.78
CA ASN A 186 -14.83 -11.40 -10.85
C ASN A 186 -15.15 -12.25 -9.59
N PHE A 187 -14.27 -13.15 -9.19
CA PHE A 187 -14.45 -13.91 -7.96
C PHE A 187 -13.87 -13.16 -6.75
N VAL A 188 -12.60 -12.73 -6.83
CA VAL A 188 -11.99 -11.85 -5.84
C VAL A 188 -12.03 -10.43 -6.40
N MET A 189 -12.55 -9.48 -5.63
CA MET A 189 -12.59 -8.07 -5.99
C MET A 189 -11.33 -7.33 -5.56
N GLU A 190 -10.88 -7.56 -4.32
CA GLU A 190 -9.80 -6.83 -3.68
C GLU A 190 -9.02 -7.76 -2.74
N TRP A 191 -7.71 -7.52 -2.59
CA TRP A 191 -6.95 -8.09 -1.50
C TRP A 191 -6.52 -6.99 -0.52
N GLN A 192 -6.42 -7.36 0.74
CA GLN A 192 -5.98 -6.49 1.82
C GLN A 192 -4.84 -7.12 2.59
N GLY A 193 -3.84 -6.36 2.91
CA GLY A 193 -2.67 -6.81 3.66
C GLY A 193 -2.07 -5.70 4.50
N THR A 194 -1.10 -6.06 5.32
CA THR A 194 -0.33 -5.11 6.11
C THR A 194 1.14 -5.36 5.93
N MET A 195 1.90 -4.32 5.67
CA MET A 195 3.36 -4.35 5.71
C MET A 195 3.85 -3.68 6.98
N THR A 196 5.01 -4.12 7.47
CA THR A 196 5.75 -3.46 8.55
C THR A 196 7.04 -2.89 7.97
N VAL A 197 7.31 -1.62 8.27
CA VAL A 197 8.54 -0.94 7.85
C VAL A 197 9.73 -1.46 8.67
N VAL A 198 10.77 -1.94 8.01
CA VAL A 198 12.02 -2.43 8.63
C VAL A 198 13.14 -1.44 8.31
N LYS A 199 13.86 -0.98 9.35
CA LYS A 199 15.01 -0.06 9.21
C LYS A 199 16.17 -0.50 10.04
#